data_92c3de77971d230c983503d009c64b74
#
_entry.id   92c3de77971d230c983503d009c64b74
#
_cell.length_a   1.000
_cell.length_b   1.000
_cell.length_c   1.000
_cell.angle_alpha   90.00
_cell.angle_beta   90.00
_cell.angle_gamma   90.00
#
_symmetry.space_group_name_H-M   'P 1'
#
loop_
_entity.id
_entity.type
_entity.pdbx_description
1 polymer ?
#
loop_
_entity_poly.entity_id
_entity_poly.type
_entity_poly.pdbx_seq_one_letter_code
_entity_poly.pdbx_strand_id
1 'polypeptide(L)'
;MTVSCLFFGLGSCDQEIDYPYEGKDRIYFDCFTFNSYTRIRTYTDSLTFSFGLIADSIRIDTARIVLHYSGNASEQERIYHVKVVQDSTTAEEGIHYQPIQKEQVFRPGRLTDTLKIVVLRDHMNSRFLDKERYRLELELEPSEDFDLGIRQGIRKTLWLNNYMSEPVWWEGNFHGRLGFFHPEKWKILINWDKEFANQDKCKYDQNNRGQDYYNTLRSYINNDANAVYDEDGHRVYFDHVEVPEEE
;
A
#
# COMPACT_ATOMS: atom_id res chain seq x y z
N MET A 1 77.52 6.80 19.05
CA MET A 1 76.24 6.00 19.15
C MET A 1 75.17 6.72 18.34
N THR A 2 74.98 6.27 17.12
CA THR A 2 74.01 6.86 16.18
C THR A 2 72.82 5.94 16.15
N VAL A 3 71.65 6.43 16.61
CA VAL A 3 70.40 5.70 16.58
C VAL A 3 69.70 6.01 15.23
N SER A 4 69.59 4.98 14.40
CA SER A 4 68.92 5.04 13.12
C SER A 4 67.44 4.71 13.36
N CYS A 5 66.50 5.69 13.19
CA CYS A 5 65.07 5.46 13.19
C CYS A 5 64.60 4.98 11.81
N LEU A 6 64.18 3.72 11.71
CA LEU A 6 63.46 3.19 10.55
C LEU A 6 61.99 3.66 10.62
N PHE A 7 61.60 4.50 9.69
CA PHE A 7 60.20 4.80 9.43
C PHE A 7 59.61 3.70 8.56
N PHE A 8 58.73 2.87 9.13
CA PHE A 8 57.82 2.02 8.36
C PHE A 8 56.65 2.85 7.89
N GLY A 9 56.63 3.19 6.63
CA GLY A 9 55.47 3.75 5.97
C GLY A 9 54.43 2.66 5.80
N LEU A 10 53.29 2.77 6.56
CA LEU A 10 52.10 2.02 6.30
C LEU A 10 51.41 2.64 5.08
N GLY A 11 51.66 2.12 3.89
CA GLY A 11 50.89 2.38 2.71
C GLY A 11 49.53 1.70 2.89
N SER A 12 48.54 2.45 3.32
CA SER A 12 47.13 2.05 3.19
C SER A 12 46.80 2.11 1.70
N CYS A 13 46.79 0.98 1.03
CA CYS A 13 46.15 0.86 -0.27
C CYS A 13 44.65 0.81 -0.03
N ASP A 14 43.98 1.95 -0.10
CA ASP A 14 42.55 2.01 -0.45
C ASP A 14 42.45 1.59 -1.91
N GLN A 15 42.38 0.27 -2.15
CA GLN A 15 41.82 -0.21 -3.41
C GLN A 15 40.31 0.02 -3.34
N GLU A 16 39.80 1.11 -3.90
CA GLU A 16 38.45 1.17 -4.39
C GLU A 16 38.33 0.11 -5.49
N ILE A 17 37.90 -1.08 -5.09
CA ILE A 17 37.56 -2.13 -6.03
C ILE A 17 36.19 -1.73 -6.58
N ASP A 18 36.20 -0.87 -7.57
CA ASP A 18 35.03 -0.57 -8.41
C ASP A 18 34.84 -1.78 -9.32
N TYR A 19 34.07 -2.77 -8.84
CA TYR A 19 33.58 -3.83 -9.69
C TYR A 19 32.35 -3.27 -10.42
N PRO A 20 32.43 -2.90 -11.70
CA PRO A 20 31.26 -2.54 -12.47
C PRO A 20 30.27 -3.73 -12.39
N TYR A 21 29.03 -3.44 -12.03
CA TYR A 21 27.97 -4.45 -12.04
C TYR A 21 27.79 -4.93 -13.49
N GLU A 22 28.25 -6.13 -13.81
CA GLU A 22 28.22 -6.72 -15.17
C GLU A 22 26.93 -7.54 -15.43
N GLY A 23 26.04 -7.66 -14.46
CA GLY A 23 24.79 -8.41 -14.58
C GLY A 23 23.65 -7.58 -15.19
N LYS A 24 22.59 -8.28 -15.64
CA LYS A 24 21.34 -7.61 -15.96
C LYS A 24 20.77 -6.93 -14.73
N ASP A 25 20.18 -5.76 -14.92
CA ASP A 25 19.46 -5.06 -13.85
C ASP A 25 18.29 -5.90 -13.35
N ARG A 26 17.97 -5.79 -12.07
CA ARG A 26 17.01 -6.68 -11.39
C ARG A 26 15.77 -5.90 -10.96
N ILE A 27 14.62 -6.25 -11.54
CA ILE A 27 13.33 -5.63 -11.26
C ILE A 27 12.57 -6.34 -10.15
N TYR A 28 11.80 -5.57 -9.36
CA TYR A 28 10.93 -6.08 -8.30
C TYR A 28 9.83 -5.07 -7.95
N PHE A 29 8.67 -5.56 -7.51
CA PHE A 29 7.63 -4.72 -6.93
C PHE A 29 8.10 -4.12 -5.60
N ASP A 30 7.65 -2.91 -5.29
CA ASP A 30 7.83 -2.36 -3.95
C ASP A 30 7.18 -3.30 -2.93
N CYS A 31 8.00 -3.85 -2.04
CA CYS A 31 7.62 -4.95 -1.17
C CYS A 31 7.98 -4.72 0.29
N PHE A 32 8.31 -3.50 0.68
CA PHE A 32 8.54 -3.21 2.09
C PHE A 32 8.19 -1.76 2.45
N THR A 33 7.74 -1.60 3.68
CA THR A 33 7.64 -0.30 4.34
C THR A 33 8.79 -0.14 5.32
N PHE A 34 9.28 1.08 5.46
CA PHE A 34 10.32 1.41 6.43
C PHE A 34 9.75 2.34 7.51
N ASN A 35 9.74 1.85 8.74
CA ASN A 35 9.41 2.68 9.89
C ASN A 35 10.67 3.44 10.33
N SER A 36 10.70 4.75 10.10
CA SER A 36 11.86 5.61 10.40
C SER A 36 12.14 5.72 11.90
N TYR A 37 11.15 5.55 12.75
CA TYR A 37 11.28 5.63 14.21
C TYR A 37 11.89 4.35 14.80
N THR A 38 11.35 3.19 14.42
CA THR A 38 11.86 1.89 14.89
C THR A 38 13.01 1.36 14.05
N ARG A 39 13.28 1.95 12.87
CA ARG A 39 14.21 1.48 11.84
C ARG A 39 13.94 0.05 11.35
N ILE A 40 12.72 -0.42 11.53
CA ILE A 40 12.32 -1.76 11.09
C ILE A 40 11.79 -1.68 9.64
N ARG A 41 12.22 -2.63 8.82
CA ARG A 41 11.59 -2.94 7.53
C ARG A 41 10.56 -4.03 7.73
N THR A 42 9.35 -3.77 7.26
CA THR A 42 8.27 -4.77 7.21
C THR A 42 7.98 -5.10 5.75
N TYR A 43 8.02 -6.36 5.40
CA TYR A 43 7.67 -6.80 4.05
C TYR A 43 6.17 -6.76 3.86
N THR A 44 5.74 -6.23 2.71
CA THR A 44 4.34 -6.09 2.30
C THR A 44 4.19 -6.59 0.88
N ASP A 45 3.55 -7.74 0.73
CA ASP A 45 3.30 -8.38 -0.56
C ASP A 45 1.96 -7.96 -1.18
N SER A 46 1.17 -7.15 -0.49
CA SER A 46 -0.17 -6.77 -0.91
C SER A 46 -0.40 -5.25 -0.89
N LEU A 47 -1.37 -4.83 -1.67
CA LEU A 47 -1.90 -3.48 -1.78
C LEU A 47 -3.41 -3.56 -1.91
N THR A 48 -4.15 -2.62 -1.34
CA THR A 48 -5.60 -2.51 -1.52
C THR A 48 -5.93 -1.28 -2.36
N PHE A 49 -6.75 -1.47 -3.40
CA PHE A 49 -7.41 -0.41 -4.12
C PHE A 49 -8.91 -0.46 -3.79
N SER A 50 -9.47 0.66 -3.36
CA SER A 50 -10.87 0.75 -2.98
C SER A 50 -11.56 1.93 -3.65
N PHE A 51 -12.76 1.70 -4.18
CA PHE A 51 -13.67 2.78 -4.60
C PHE A 51 -14.41 3.43 -3.43
N GLY A 52 -14.29 2.92 -2.22
CA GLY A 52 -15.11 3.32 -1.06
C GLY A 52 -15.08 4.80 -0.68
N LEU A 53 -14.03 5.54 -1.05
CA LEU A 53 -13.93 7.01 -0.90
C LEU A 53 -14.11 7.77 -2.22
N ILE A 54 -14.22 7.06 -3.33
CA ILE A 54 -14.33 7.65 -4.66
C ILE A 54 -15.79 7.88 -4.98
N ALA A 55 -16.12 9.05 -5.53
CA ALA A 55 -17.51 9.40 -5.86
C ALA A 55 -18.18 8.31 -6.72
N ASP A 56 -19.48 8.02 -6.46
CA ASP A 56 -20.20 6.94 -7.12
C ASP A 56 -20.33 7.11 -8.64
N SER A 57 -20.22 8.35 -9.13
CA SER A 57 -20.19 8.64 -10.56
C SER A 57 -18.91 8.17 -11.27
N ILE A 58 -17.84 7.88 -10.53
CA ILE A 58 -16.57 7.36 -11.07
C ILE A 58 -16.66 5.84 -11.12
N ARG A 59 -16.76 5.31 -12.34
CA ARG A 59 -16.92 3.86 -12.60
C ARG A 59 -15.61 3.16 -12.94
N ILE A 60 -14.59 3.93 -13.30
CA ILE A 60 -13.28 3.43 -13.71
C ILE A 60 -12.21 4.29 -13.05
N ASP A 61 -11.22 3.66 -12.42
CA ASP A 61 -10.05 4.34 -11.89
C ASP A 61 -8.81 3.45 -12.01
N THR A 62 -7.65 3.92 -11.56
CA THR A 62 -6.38 3.25 -11.77
C THR A 62 -5.67 2.95 -10.46
N ALA A 63 -5.50 1.67 -10.15
CA ALA A 63 -4.56 1.22 -9.13
C ALA A 63 -3.11 1.39 -9.63
N ARG A 64 -2.21 1.78 -8.72
CA ARG A 64 -0.80 2.07 -9.02
C ARG A 64 0.11 1.22 -8.15
N ILE A 65 0.90 0.36 -8.80
CA ILE A 65 1.85 -0.53 -8.13
C ILE A 65 3.26 -0.05 -8.47
N VAL A 66 4.02 0.31 -7.45
CA VAL A 66 5.39 0.80 -7.63
C VAL A 66 6.33 -0.36 -7.91
N LEU A 67 7.24 -0.15 -8.87
CA LEU A 67 8.34 -1.05 -9.18
C LEU A 67 9.67 -0.33 -8.96
N HIS A 68 10.65 -1.11 -8.57
CA HIS A 68 12.04 -0.69 -8.48
C HIS A 68 12.91 -1.62 -9.31
N TYR A 69 14.08 -1.17 -9.69
CA TYR A 69 15.14 -2.06 -10.08
C TYR A 69 16.48 -1.69 -9.43
N SER A 70 17.33 -2.69 -9.29
CA SER A 70 18.72 -2.52 -8.84
C SER A 70 19.61 -2.56 -10.07
N GLY A 71 20.40 -1.52 -10.25
CA GLY A 71 21.29 -1.30 -11.40
C GLY A 71 21.49 0.19 -11.65
N ASN A 72 21.97 0.53 -12.83
CA ASN A 72 22.19 1.91 -13.23
C ASN A 72 20.98 2.48 -14.00
N ALA A 73 20.63 3.74 -13.76
CA ALA A 73 19.57 4.40 -14.50
C ALA A 73 19.92 4.41 -16.01
N SER A 74 18.99 3.92 -16.84
CA SER A 74 19.14 3.88 -18.30
C SER A 74 18.44 5.06 -18.94
N GLU A 75 19.08 5.68 -19.90
CA GLU A 75 18.50 6.75 -20.74
C GLU A 75 17.53 6.20 -21.82
N GLN A 76 17.43 4.87 -21.94
CA GLN A 76 16.55 4.21 -22.90
C GLN A 76 15.36 3.59 -22.20
N GLU A 77 14.22 3.50 -22.88
CA GLU A 77 13.09 2.69 -22.46
C GLU A 77 13.51 1.22 -22.38
N ARG A 78 13.02 0.54 -21.37
CA ARG A 78 13.26 -0.89 -21.14
C ARG A 78 11.95 -1.63 -20.94
N ILE A 79 11.92 -2.87 -21.36
CA ILE A 79 10.72 -3.70 -21.27
C ILE A 79 10.83 -4.63 -20.07
N TYR A 80 9.79 -4.67 -19.25
CA TYR A 80 9.61 -5.69 -18.23
C TYR A 80 8.34 -6.49 -18.47
N HIS A 81 8.33 -7.73 -17.96
CA HIS A 81 7.21 -8.63 -18.13
C HIS A 81 6.45 -8.81 -16.82
N VAL A 82 5.13 -8.73 -16.91
CA VAL A 82 4.21 -9.03 -15.82
C VAL A 82 3.12 -9.99 -16.32
N LYS A 83 2.72 -10.93 -15.46
CA LYS A 83 1.59 -11.82 -15.73
C LYS A 83 0.63 -11.85 -14.57
N VAL A 84 -0.62 -12.21 -14.84
CA VAL A 84 -1.63 -12.56 -13.84
C VAL A 84 -1.47 -14.03 -13.49
N VAL A 85 -1.38 -14.35 -12.19
CA VAL A 85 -1.33 -15.72 -11.68
C VAL A 85 -2.76 -16.21 -11.49
N GLN A 86 -3.32 -16.86 -12.49
CA GLN A 86 -4.75 -17.22 -12.56
C GLN A 86 -5.20 -18.07 -11.37
N ASP A 87 -4.44 -19.10 -10.97
CA ASP A 87 -4.79 -20.00 -9.86
C ASP A 87 -4.89 -19.31 -8.50
N SER A 88 -4.36 -18.10 -8.38
CA SER A 88 -4.35 -17.30 -7.16
C SER A 88 -5.19 -16.01 -7.28
N THR A 89 -5.88 -15.81 -8.41
CA THR A 89 -6.65 -14.62 -8.75
C THR A 89 -8.14 -14.94 -8.69
N THR A 90 -8.93 -14.11 -7.98
CA THR A 90 -10.39 -14.17 -7.95
C THR A 90 -11.03 -13.01 -8.71
N ALA A 91 -10.23 -11.97 -9.03
CA ALA A 91 -10.66 -10.88 -9.89
C ALA A 91 -10.76 -11.37 -11.34
N GLU A 92 -11.78 -10.94 -12.07
CA GLU A 92 -12.04 -11.36 -13.46
C GLU A 92 -11.69 -10.24 -14.42
N GLU A 93 -10.90 -10.61 -15.46
CA GLU A 93 -10.54 -9.66 -16.53
C GLU A 93 -11.78 -9.24 -17.33
N GLY A 94 -11.89 -7.94 -17.61
CA GLY A 94 -13.06 -7.34 -18.28
C GLY A 94 -14.24 -7.07 -17.35
N ILE A 95 -14.26 -7.61 -16.12
CA ILE A 95 -15.28 -7.41 -15.11
C ILE A 95 -14.79 -6.52 -13.97
N HIS A 96 -13.64 -6.87 -13.38
CA HIS A 96 -13.07 -6.15 -12.24
C HIS A 96 -11.85 -5.29 -12.63
N TYR A 97 -11.14 -5.65 -13.70
CA TYR A 97 -10.00 -4.90 -14.24
C TYR A 97 -9.89 -5.06 -15.75
N GLN A 98 -9.26 -4.08 -16.43
CA GLN A 98 -8.98 -4.17 -17.86
C GLN A 98 -7.78 -5.09 -18.13
N PRO A 99 -7.71 -5.73 -19.33
CA PRO A 99 -6.60 -6.59 -19.72
C PRO A 99 -5.23 -5.97 -19.47
N ILE A 100 -4.35 -6.73 -18.85
CA ILE A 100 -2.97 -6.32 -18.56
C ILE A 100 -2.06 -6.89 -19.64
N GLN A 101 -1.40 -6.03 -20.39
CA GLN A 101 -0.42 -6.46 -21.37
C GLN A 101 0.78 -7.10 -20.65
N LYS A 102 1.31 -8.20 -21.21
CA LYS A 102 2.48 -8.88 -20.65
C LYS A 102 3.70 -7.96 -20.65
N GLU A 103 3.93 -7.27 -21.76
CA GLU A 103 5.04 -6.34 -21.94
C GLU A 103 4.65 -4.95 -21.42
N GLN A 104 5.46 -4.42 -20.55
CA GLN A 104 5.31 -3.12 -19.92
C GLN A 104 6.59 -2.31 -20.12
N VAL A 105 6.46 -0.99 -20.26
CA VAL A 105 7.59 -0.09 -20.45
C VAL A 105 8.03 0.48 -19.10
N PHE A 106 9.32 0.33 -18.78
CA PHE A 106 9.98 1.04 -17.70
C PHE A 106 10.60 2.33 -18.29
N ARG A 107 10.15 3.48 -17.80
CA ARG A 107 10.51 4.79 -18.34
C ARG A 107 11.98 5.13 -18.10
N PRO A 108 12.65 5.80 -19.06
CA PRO A 108 14.07 6.15 -18.96
C PRO A 108 14.37 7.14 -17.82
N GLY A 109 15.63 7.20 -17.42
CA GLY A 109 16.15 8.12 -16.40
C GLY A 109 15.68 7.83 -14.96
N ARG A 110 15.09 6.67 -14.69
CA ARG A 110 14.46 6.34 -13.39
C ARG A 110 14.93 5.00 -12.86
N LEU A 111 14.98 4.88 -11.54
CA LEU A 111 15.14 3.60 -10.80
C LEU A 111 13.82 3.08 -10.23
N THR A 112 12.74 3.85 -10.42
CA THR A 112 11.40 3.54 -9.90
C THR A 112 10.37 3.91 -10.95
N ASP A 113 9.43 3.01 -11.21
CA ASP A 113 8.29 3.24 -12.09
C ASP A 113 7.00 2.69 -11.50
N THR A 114 5.90 2.77 -12.22
CA THR A 114 4.57 2.42 -11.74
C THR A 114 3.82 1.61 -12.78
N LEU A 115 3.47 0.37 -12.45
CA LEU A 115 2.48 -0.41 -13.17
C LEU A 115 1.09 0.15 -12.86
N LYS A 116 0.32 0.42 -13.91
CA LYS A 116 -1.03 0.96 -13.82
C LYS A 116 -2.04 -0.11 -14.18
N ILE A 117 -2.95 -0.41 -13.27
CA ILE A 117 -4.04 -1.36 -13.47
C ILE A 117 -5.35 -0.56 -13.50
N VAL A 118 -6.05 -0.60 -14.62
CA VAL A 118 -7.37 0.02 -14.74
C VAL A 118 -8.39 -0.87 -14.08
N VAL A 119 -9.06 -0.35 -13.05
CA VAL A 119 -10.03 -1.06 -12.21
C VAL A 119 -11.44 -0.63 -12.59
N LEU A 120 -12.35 -1.60 -12.68
CA LEU A 120 -13.74 -1.44 -13.08
C LEU A 120 -14.64 -1.64 -11.86
N ARG A 121 -15.55 -0.68 -11.61
CA ARG A 121 -16.39 -0.64 -10.40
C ARG A 121 -17.71 -1.41 -10.53
N ASP A 122 -18.26 -1.53 -11.74
CA ASP A 122 -19.67 -1.85 -11.99
C ASP A 122 -20.16 -3.16 -11.36
N HIS A 123 -19.28 -4.13 -11.18
CA HIS A 123 -19.62 -5.46 -10.65
C HIS A 123 -19.07 -5.70 -9.24
N MET A 124 -18.67 -4.64 -8.53
CA MET A 124 -18.18 -4.73 -7.16
C MET A 124 -19.27 -4.30 -6.17
N ASN A 125 -19.54 -5.15 -5.19
CA ASN A 125 -20.46 -4.84 -4.10
C ASN A 125 -19.90 -3.68 -3.22
N SER A 126 -20.77 -2.71 -2.91
CA SER A 126 -20.40 -1.54 -2.11
C SER A 126 -20.69 -1.71 -0.60
N ARG A 127 -21.35 -2.79 -0.19
CA ARG A 127 -21.69 -3.03 1.21
C ARG A 127 -20.44 -3.36 2.04
N PHE A 128 -20.22 -2.59 3.08
CA PHE A 128 -19.11 -2.84 4.02
C PHE A 128 -19.31 -4.14 4.81
N LEU A 129 -20.53 -4.47 5.19
CA LEU A 129 -20.82 -5.66 6.00
C LEU A 129 -20.51 -6.97 5.26
N ASP A 130 -20.67 -6.99 3.93
CA ASP A 130 -20.36 -8.17 3.11
C ASP A 130 -18.84 -8.35 2.95
N LYS A 131 -18.05 -7.28 3.08
CA LYS A 131 -16.57 -7.27 2.95
C LYS A 131 -16.07 -7.94 1.67
N GLU A 132 -16.86 -7.86 0.60
CA GLU A 132 -16.52 -8.49 -0.67
C GLU A 132 -15.31 -7.83 -1.30
N ARG A 133 -14.31 -8.63 -1.63
CA ARG A 133 -13.08 -8.17 -2.26
C ARG A 133 -12.56 -9.19 -3.24
N TYR A 134 -11.91 -8.71 -4.29
CA TYR A 134 -11.37 -9.52 -5.37
C TYR A 134 -9.85 -9.46 -5.34
N ARG A 135 -9.22 -10.63 -5.46
CA ARG A 135 -7.76 -10.76 -5.47
C ARG A 135 -7.24 -10.79 -6.89
N LEU A 136 -6.32 -9.91 -7.21
CA LEU A 136 -5.54 -9.94 -8.43
C LEU A 136 -4.08 -10.20 -8.05
N GLU A 137 -3.57 -11.38 -8.40
CA GLU A 137 -2.19 -11.77 -8.13
C GLU A 137 -1.33 -11.55 -9.36
N LEU A 138 -0.29 -10.74 -9.21
CA LEU A 138 0.65 -10.38 -10.26
C LEU A 138 2.02 -11.01 -9.98
N GLU A 139 2.70 -11.44 -11.04
CA GLU A 139 4.05 -11.97 -10.97
C GLU A 139 4.92 -11.34 -12.06
N LEU A 140 6.12 -10.91 -11.70
CA LEU A 140 7.14 -10.49 -12.66
C LEU A 140 7.80 -11.71 -13.28
N GLU A 141 8.10 -11.61 -14.58
CA GLU A 141 8.90 -12.59 -15.32
C GLU A 141 10.18 -11.94 -15.84
N PRO A 142 11.27 -12.70 -16.02
CA PRO A 142 12.46 -12.18 -16.68
C PRO A 142 12.14 -11.65 -18.08
N SER A 143 12.86 -10.61 -18.51
CA SER A 143 12.76 -10.05 -19.85
C SER A 143 14.16 -9.95 -20.49
N GLU A 144 14.27 -9.36 -21.67
CA GLU A 144 15.59 -9.08 -22.26
C GLU A 144 16.36 -8.04 -21.43
N ASP A 145 15.66 -7.07 -20.81
CA ASP A 145 16.26 -5.93 -20.09
C ASP A 145 16.43 -6.21 -18.59
N PHE A 146 15.64 -7.11 -18.00
CA PHE A 146 15.62 -7.33 -16.56
C PHE A 146 15.64 -8.80 -16.17
N ASP A 147 16.46 -9.11 -15.17
CA ASP A 147 16.32 -10.29 -14.34
C ASP A 147 15.42 -10.00 -13.14
N LEU A 148 15.01 -11.05 -12.41
CA LEU A 148 14.21 -10.91 -11.21
C LEU A 148 15.08 -10.43 -10.03
N GLY A 149 14.56 -9.48 -9.26
CA GLY A 149 15.20 -8.90 -8.10
C GLY A 149 14.98 -9.70 -6.82
N ILE A 150 14.65 -8.98 -5.75
CA ILE A 150 14.43 -9.61 -4.44
C ILE A 150 13.20 -10.51 -4.46
N ARG A 151 13.34 -11.71 -3.87
CA ARG A 151 12.31 -12.75 -3.90
C ARG A 151 10.92 -12.26 -3.41
N GLN A 152 10.90 -11.44 -2.37
CA GLN A 152 9.67 -10.90 -1.80
C GLN A 152 8.96 -9.90 -2.71
N GLY A 153 9.66 -9.33 -3.68
CA GLY A 153 9.11 -8.38 -4.66
C GLY A 153 8.82 -8.97 -6.03
N ILE A 154 8.86 -10.30 -6.20
CA ILE A 154 8.54 -10.94 -7.49
C ILE A 154 7.02 -11.03 -7.68
N ARG A 155 6.27 -11.19 -6.61
CA ARG A 155 4.80 -11.24 -6.61
C ARG A 155 4.21 -10.06 -5.86
N LYS A 156 3.02 -9.65 -6.30
CA LYS A 156 2.23 -8.61 -5.65
C LYS A 156 0.75 -8.93 -5.73
N THR A 157 0.10 -9.00 -4.58
CA THR A 157 -1.35 -9.11 -4.50
C THR A 157 -1.97 -7.71 -4.54
N LEU A 158 -2.90 -7.46 -5.45
CA LEU A 158 -3.77 -6.31 -5.45
C LEU A 158 -5.18 -6.74 -5.04
N TRP A 159 -5.64 -6.25 -3.88
CA TRP A 159 -7.02 -6.41 -3.43
C TRP A 159 -7.86 -5.28 -3.99
N LEU A 160 -8.97 -5.64 -4.64
CA LEU A 160 -9.95 -4.70 -5.21
C LEU A 160 -11.25 -4.78 -4.42
N ASN A 161 -11.82 -3.64 -4.05
CA ASN A 161 -13.13 -3.57 -3.43
C ASN A 161 -13.84 -2.24 -3.72
N ASN A 162 -15.13 -2.16 -3.37
CA ASN A 162 -15.97 -0.98 -3.57
C ASN A 162 -16.60 -0.45 -2.27
N TYR A 163 -16.12 -0.87 -1.11
CA TYR A 163 -16.58 -0.36 0.18
C TYR A 163 -15.47 0.42 0.90
N MET A 164 -15.84 1.23 1.88
CA MET A 164 -14.87 1.93 2.74
C MET A 164 -14.13 0.90 3.60
N SER A 165 -12.96 0.46 3.13
CA SER A 165 -12.09 -0.45 3.86
C SER A 165 -11.20 0.33 4.82
N GLU A 166 -10.77 -0.33 5.90
CA GLU A 166 -9.94 0.27 6.93
C GLU A 166 -8.68 0.92 6.34
N PRO A 167 -8.42 2.21 6.64
CA PRO A 167 -7.21 2.87 6.17
C PRO A 167 -5.98 2.36 6.94
N VAL A 168 -4.84 2.32 6.27
CA VAL A 168 -3.59 1.75 6.82
C VAL A 168 -3.11 2.40 8.13
N TRP A 169 -3.54 3.62 8.39
CA TRP A 169 -3.18 4.39 9.58
C TRP A 169 -4.12 4.17 10.79
N TRP A 170 -5.28 3.51 10.61
CA TRP A 170 -6.31 3.41 11.66
C TRP A 170 -5.77 2.81 12.96
N GLU A 171 -5.17 1.66 12.88
CA GLU A 171 -4.53 1.04 14.05
C GLU A 171 -3.17 1.66 14.37
N GLY A 172 -2.34 1.87 13.33
CA GLY A 172 -0.94 2.26 13.49
C GLY A 172 -0.75 3.63 14.13
N ASN A 173 -1.36 4.69 13.57
CA ASN A 173 -1.18 6.06 14.07
C ASN A 173 -1.85 6.29 15.43
N PHE A 174 -2.92 5.59 15.71
CA PHE A 174 -3.72 5.78 16.92
C PHE A 174 -3.53 4.65 17.94
N HIS A 175 -2.63 3.69 17.68
CA HIS A 175 -2.32 2.57 18.58
C HIS A 175 -3.58 1.87 19.12
N GLY A 176 -4.53 1.58 18.24
CA GLY A 176 -5.80 0.94 18.56
C GLY A 176 -6.80 1.81 19.34
N ARG A 177 -6.47 3.07 19.63
CA ARG A 177 -7.36 3.96 20.43
C ARG A 177 -8.65 4.35 19.73
N LEU A 178 -8.70 4.34 18.39
CA LEU A 178 -9.94 4.53 17.63
C LEU A 178 -10.91 3.33 17.76
N GLY A 179 -10.46 2.26 18.43
CA GLY A 179 -11.21 1.01 18.54
C GLY A 179 -11.37 0.30 17.19
N PHE A 180 -12.32 -0.64 17.10
CA PHE A 180 -12.58 -1.32 15.83
C PHE A 180 -12.92 -0.35 14.71
N PHE A 181 -12.51 -0.69 13.49
CA PHE A 181 -12.85 0.10 12.32
C PHE A 181 -14.32 -0.07 11.93
N HIS A 182 -14.99 1.06 11.66
CA HIS A 182 -16.30 1.11 11.03
C HIS A 182 -16.40 2.32 10.09
N PRO A 183 -16.99 2.21 8.88
CA PRO A 183 -17.12 3.30 7.92
C PRO A 183 -17.77 4.56 8.53
N GLU A 184 -18.81 4.40 9.35
CA GLU A 184 -19.49 5.53 9.97
C GLU A 184 -18.58 6.33 10.90
N LYS A 185 -17.71 5.68 11.65
CA LYS A 185 -16.69 6.36 12.48
C LYS A 185 -15.73 7.16 11.60
N TRP A 186 -15.31 6.59 10.48
CA TRP A 186 -14.41 7.26 9.55
C TRP A 186 -15.08 8.42 8.83
N LYS A 187 -16.34 8.29 8.42
CA LYS A 187 -17.14 9.40 7.85
C LYS A 187 -17.24 10.58 8.82
N ILE A 188 -17.44 10.33 10.11
CA ILE A 188 -17.46 11.38 11.14
C ILE A 188 -16.12 12.12 11.17
N LEU A 189 -15.00 11.40 11.22
CA LEU A 189 -13.66 12.01 11.22
C LEU A 189 -13.41 12.85 9.95
N ILE A 190 -13.78 12.35 8.78
CA ILE A 190 -13.67 13.07 7.49
C ILE A 190 -14.52 14.34 7.48
N ASN A 191 -15.71 14.30 8.08
CA ASN A 191 -16.57 15.48 8.18
C ASN A 191 -15.97 16.56 9.09
N TRP A 192 -15.26 16.18 10.14
CA TRP A 192 -14.57 17.13 11.03
C TRP A 192 -13.29 17.68 10.39
N ASP A 193 -12.53 16.82 9.70
CA ASP A 193 -11.31 17.23 9.02
C ASP A 193 -11.03 16.36 7.79
N LYS A 194 -10.95 17.01 6.62
CA LYS A 194 -10.68 16.36 5.34
C LYS A 194 -9.34 15.63 5.25
N GLU A 195 -8.40 15.93 6.17
CA GLU A 195 -7.13 15.21 6.27
C GLU A 195 -7.31 13.71 6.57
N PHE A 196 -8.45 13.32 7.16
CA PHE A 196 -8.80 11.91 7.34
C PHE A 196 -9.27 11.21 6.06
N ALA A 197 -9.55 11.92 4.96
CA ALA A 197 -10.03 11.33 3.71
C ALA A 197 -8.94 10.66 2.87
N ASN A 198 -7.76 10.43 3.41
CA ASN A 198 -6.68 9.72 2.73
C ASN A 198 -6.53 8.32 3.33
N GLN A 199 -6.62 7.28 2.47
CA GLN A 199 -6.55 5.89 2.92
C GLN A 199 -5.14 5.47 3.35
N ASP A 200 -4.12 6.04 2.73
CA ASP A 200 -2.72 5.61 2.90
C ASP A 200 -1.99 6.39 4.00
N LYS A 201 -2.43 7.60 4.29
CA LYS A 201 -1.72 8.53 5.18
C LYS A 201 -2.68 9.33 6.03
N CYS A 202 -2.31 9.56 7.28
CA CYS A 202 -2.93 10.53 8.16
C CYS A 202 -1.83 11.33 8.86
N LYS A 203 -1.96 12.66 8.88
CA LYS A 203 -1.02 13.54 9.61
C LYS A 203 -1.23 13.51 11.12
N TYR A 204 -2.39 13.03 11.56
CA TYR A 204 -2.71 12.92 12.98
C TYR A 204 -2.28 11.57 13.53
N ASP A 205 -1.75 11.60 14.73
CA ASP A 205 -1.40 10.43 15.53
C ASP A 205 -1.66 10.72 17.03
N GLN A 206 -1.38 9.75 17.88
CA GLN A 206 -1.58 9.93 19.34
C GLN A 206 -0.74 11.03 19.98
N ASN A 207 0.37 11.46 19.35
CA ASN A 207 1.32 12.43 19.91
C ASN A 207 1.03 13.85 19.49
N ASN A 208 0.16 14.05 18.51
CA ASN A 208 -0.33 15.36 18.08
C ASN A 208 -1.83 15.46 18.33
N ARG A 209 -2.58 16.14 17.52
CA ARG A 209 -4.04 16.35 17.73
C ARG A 209 -4.89 15.06 17.68
N GLY A 210 -4.29 13.89 17.42
CA GLY A 210 -5.02 12.62 17.36
C GLY A 210 -5.73 12.26 18.65
N GLN A 211 -5.14 12.61 19.82
CA GLN A 211 -5.79 12.39 21.12
C GLN A 211 -7.12 13.16 21.24
N ASP A 212 -7.18 14.37 20.73
CA ASP A 212 -8.40 15.20 20.76
C ASP A 212 -9.50 14.58 19.89
N TYR A 213 -9.13 14.14 18.67
CA TYR A 213 -10.07 13.47 17.77
C TYR A 213 -10.61 12.15 18.34
N TYR A 214 -9.75 11.34 18.94
CA TYR A 214 -10.15 10.11 19.60
C TYR A 214 -11.16 10.36 20.73
N ASN A 215 -10.85 11.27 21.67
CA ASN A 215 -11.73 11.59 22.80
C ASN A 215 -13.06 12.18 22.31
N THR A 216 -12.99 13.06 21.31
CA THR A 216 -14.18 13.69 20.71
C THR A 216 -15.04 12.64 20.01
N LEU A 217 -14.46 11.75 19.21
CA LEU A 217 -15.18 10.70 18.51
C LEU A 217 -15.92 9.78 19.48
N ARG A 218 -15.23 9.34 20.56
CA ARG A 218 -15.85 8.49 21.58
C ARG A 218 -17.06 9.14 22.23
N SER A 219 -16.92 10.39 22.63
CA SER A 219 -18.02 11.13 23.26
C SER A 219 -19.16 11.43 22.29
N TYR A 220 -18.82 11.73 21.04
CA TYR A 220 -19.77 12.08 19.99
C TYR A 220 -20.65 10.90 19.58
N ILE A 221 -20.04 9.78 19.21
CA ILE A 221 -20.77 8.62 18.65
C ILE A 221 -21.60 7.89 19.70
N ASN A 222 -21.20 7.93 20.98
CA ASN A 222 -21.94 7.31 22.08
C ASN A 222 -23.13 8.20 22.58
N ASN A 223 -23.25 9.41 22.07
CA ASN A 223 -24.39 10.29 22.39
C ASN A 223 -25.56 10.00 21.45
N ASP A 224 -26.75 9.71 22.00
CA ASP A 224 -27.94 9.39 21.23
C ASP A 224 -28.38 10.51 20.27
N ALA A 225 -28.08 11.77 20.60
CA ALA A 225 -28.34 12.91 19.72
C ALA A 225 -27.52 12.85 18.40
N ASN A 226 -26.44 12.06 18.37
CA ASN A 226 -25.55 11.88 17.22
C ASN A 226 -25.57 10.43 16.72
N ALA A 227 -26.68 9.72 16.93
CA ALA A 227 -26.82 8.33 16.56
C ALA A 227 -26.46 8.09 15.09
N VAL A 228 -25.58 7.14 14.82
CA VAL A 228 -25.29 6.62 13.49
C VAL A 228 -25.56 5.12 13.44
N TYR A 229 -25.92 4.66 12.27
CA TYR A 229 -26.38 3.27 12.06
C TYR A 229 -25.59 2.65 10.91
N ASP A 230 -25.35 1.35 10.99
CA ASP A 230 -24.78 0.60 9.89
C ASP A 230 -25.79 0.38 8.74
N GLU A 231 -25.39 -0.38 7.73
CA GLU A 231 -26.18 -0.66 6.53
C GLU A 231 -27.40 -1.55 6.80
N ASP A 232 -27.44 -2.25 7.95
CA ASP A 232 -28.58 -3.08 8.40
C ASP A 232 -29.44 -2.38 9.45
N GLY A 233 -29.10 -1.13 9.79
CA GLY A 233 -29.85 -0.32 10.74
C GLY A 233 -29.46 -0.54 12.20
N HIS A 234 -28.35 -1.24 12.46
CA HIS A 234 -27.83 -1.43 13.82
C HIS A 234 -27.08 -0.19 14.27
N ARG A 235 -27.29 0.18 15.54
CA ARG A 235 -26.61 1.32 16.16
C ARG A 235 -25.13 1.07 16.28
N VAL A 236 -24.32 1.99 15.74
CA VAL A 236 -22.86 1.97 15.86
C VAL A 236 -22.44 2.80 17.06
N TYR A 237 -21.80 2.17 18.02
CA TYR A 237 -21.15 2.80 19.17
C TYR A 237 -19.63 2.87 18.95
N PHE A 238 -18.94 3.50 19.88
CA PHE A 238 -17.49 3.60 19.79
C PHE A 238 -16.80 2.22 19.87
N ASP A 239 -17.26 1.36 20.78
CA ASP A 239 -16.63 0.09 21.11
C ASP A 239 -17.34 -1.13 20.48
N HIS A 240 -18.56 -0.99 19.96
CA HIS A 240 -19.35 -2.08 19.39
C HIS A 240 -20.43 -1.59 18.41
N VAL A 241 -20.99 -2.52 17.68
CA VAL A 241 -22.26 -2.35 16.96
C VAL A 241 -23.34 -3.09 17.74
N GLU A 242 -24.51 -2.50 17.87
CA GLU A 242 -25.66 -3.13 18.51
C GLU A 242 -26.03 -4.42 17.76
N VAL A 243 -26.09 -5.54 18.46
CA VAL A 243 -26.54 -6.81 17.91
C VAL A 243 -27.98 -6.98 18.30
N PRO A 244 -28.92 -7.25 17.36
CA PRO A 244 -30.32 -7.56 17.70
C PRO A 244 -30.35 -8.75 18.67
N GLU A 245 -31.18 -8.67 19.70
CA GLU A 245 -31.48 -9.85 20.52
C GLU A 245 -32.15 -10.89 19.59
N GLU A 246 -31.56 -12.08 19.48
CA GLU A 246 -32.19 -13.20 18.79
C GLU A 246 -33.50 -13.55 19.56
N GLU A 247 -34.65 -13.38 18.90
CA GLU A 247 -35.95 -13.82 19.41
C GLU A 247 -36.09 -15.36 19.43
#